data_dd1db483d40d9ac7bb67d13309175c4c
#
_entry.id   dd1db483d40d9ac7bb67d13309175c4c
#
_cell.length_a   1.000
_cell.length_b   1.000
_cell.length_c   1.000
_cell.angle_alpha   90.00
_cell.angle_beta   90.00
_cell.angle_gamma   90.00
#
_symmetry.space_group_name_H-M   'P 1'
#
loop_
_entity.id
_entity.type
_entity.pdbx_description
1 polymer ?
#
loop_
_entity_poly.entity_id
_entity_poly.type
_entity_poly.pdbx_seq_one_letter_code
_entity_poly.pdbx_strand_id
1 'polypeptide(L)'
;MYKRQVFRSEKTLKEGVDEIRQTFDGLDSLSVKDKSLIFNTDLVETLEFDNLIRQAVVTVDSAYNRKESRGAHAREDYPKRDDEKFMQHTLAWCDGKKSKISYRDVHKSTLTNEVQYFPPQERVY
;
A
#
# COMPACT_ATOMS: atom_id res chain seq x y z
N MET A 1 4.50 -8.69 -11.48
CA MET A 1 3.88 -7.40 -11.08
C MET A 1 2.35 -7.45 -11.08
N TYR A 2 1.68 -8.07 -12.04
CA TYR A 2 0.20 -8.10 -12.16
C TYR A 2 -0.55 -8.83 -11.04
N LYS A 3 0.06 -9.81 -10.37
CA LYS A 3 -0.59 -10.65 -9.33
C LYS A 3 -0.91 -9.93 -8.01
N ARG A 4 -0.47 -8.66 -7.82
CA ARG A 4 -0.56 -7.95 -6.54
C ARG A 4 -1.45 -6.71 -6.59
N GLN A 5 -1.93 -6.32 -7.75
CA GLN A 5 -2.71 -5.08 -7.92
C GLN A 5 -4.21 -5.30 -7.77
N VAL A 6 -4.77 -6.32 -8.42
CA VAL A 6 -6.23 -6.55 -8.47
C VAL A 6 -6.61 -7.77 -7.65
N PHE A 7 -5.95 -8.91 -7.86
CA PHE A 7 -6.22 -10.15 -7.13
C PHE A 7 -5.15 -10.39 -6.06
N ARG A 8 -5.57 -10.31 -4.81
CA ARG A 8 -4.69 -10.40 -3.64
C ARG A 8 -5.07 -11.60 -2.80
N SER A 9 -4.09 -12.38 -2.39
CA SER A 9 -4.21 -13.45 -1.41
C SER A 9 -3.07 -13.35 -0.40
N GLU A 10 -3.18 -14.03 0.74
CA GLU A 10 -2.10 -14.10 1.75
C GLU A 10 -0.77 -14.50 1.12
N LYS A 11 -0.80 -15.54 0.28
CA LYS A 11 0.39 -16.05 -0.40
C LYS A 11 1.03 -14.99 -1.31
N THR A 12 0.24 -14.40 -2.20
CA THR A 12 0.76 -13.43 -3.18
C THR A 12 1.25 -12.14 -2.52
N LEU A 13 0.59 -11.69 -1.45
CA LEU A 13 1.03 -10.53 -0.69
C LEU A 13 2.30 -10.82 0.11
N LYS A 14 2.42 -12.01 0.73
CA LYS A 14 3.63 -12.40 1.44
C LYS A 14 4.84 -12.48 0.50
N GLU A 15 4.69 -13.14 -0.65
CA GLU A 15 5.71 -13.14 -1.70
C GLU A 15 6.08 -11.70 -2.11
N GLY A 16 5.08 -10.80 -2.20
CA GLY A 16 5.27 -9.39 -2.48
C GLY A 16 6.10 -8.65 -1.44
N VAL A 17 5.82 -8.90 -0.18
CA VAL A 17 6.58 -8.35 0.94
C VAL A 17 8.04 -8.79 0.87
N ASP A 18 8.28 -10.08 0.61
CA ASP A 18 9.64 -10.63 0.58
C ASP A 18 10.43 -10.09 -0.62
N GLU A 19 9.83 -10.02 -1.80
CA GLU A 19 10.47 -9.47 -3.00
C GLU A 19 10.77 -7.96 -2.86
N ILE A 20 9.85 -7.17 -2.29
CA ILE A 20 10.08 -5.74 -2.07
C ILE A 20 11.25 -5.51 -1.11
N ARG A 21 11.34 -6.32 -0.05
CA ARG A 21 12.45 -6.24 0.92
C ARG A 21 13.79 -6.59 0.29
N GLN A 22 13.82 -7.65 -0.53
CA GLN A 22 15.01 -8.01 -1.28
C GLN A 22 15.42 -6.89 -2.25
N THR A 23 14.46 -6.30 -2.96
CA THR A 23 14.70 -5.17 -3.86
C THR A 23 15.22 -3.95 -3.10
N PHE A 24 14.66 -3.67 -1.93
CA PHE A 24 15.11 -2.57 -1.08
C PHE A 24 16.57 -2.76 -0.62
N ASP A 25 16.96 -3.98 -0.27
CA ASP A 25 18.35 -4.32 0.11
C ASP A 25 19.34 -4.11 -1.05
N GLY A 26 18.87 -4.10 -2.29
CA GLY A 26 19.68 -3.80 -3.47
C GLY A 26 19.90 -2.31 -3.78
N LEU A 27 19.26 -1.38 -3.04
CA LEU A 27 19.36 0.06 -3.32
C LEU A 27 20.80 0.58 -3.30
N ASP A 28 21.60 0.15 -2.34
CA ASP A 28 22.99 0.61 -2.18
C ASP A 28 23.90 0.13 -3.34
N SER A 29 23.45 -0.82 -4.14
CA SER A 29 24.18 -1.34 -5.31
C SER A 29 23.82 -0.63 -6.62
N LEU A 30 22.88 0.31 -6.60
CA LEU A 30 22.48 1.06 -7.78
C LEU A 30 23.61 1.93 -8.31
N SER A 31 23.75 1.98 -9.62
CA SER A 31 24.73 2.82 -10.27
C SER A 31 24.13 3.50 -11.50
N VAL A 32 24.33 4.81 -11.61
CA VAL A 32 23.98 5.60 -12.79
C VAL A 32 25.09 5.43 -13.84
N LYS A 33 24.74 4.90 -15.00
CA LYS A 33 25.69 4.67 -16.11
C LYS A 33 25.93 5.93 -16.93
N ASP A 34 24.87 6.65 -17.23
CA ASP A 34 24.97 7.93 -17.95
C ASP A 34 25.54 9.00 -17.00
N LYS A 35 26.65 9.62 -17.40
CA LYS A 35 27.34 10.68 -16.68
C LYS A 35 27.11 12.08 -17.28
N SER A 36 26.20 12.18 -18.26
CA SER A 36 25.84 13.48 -18.85
C SER A 36 25.13 14.37 -17.82
N LEU A 37 25.24 15.68 -17.99
CA LEU A 37 24.55 16.67 -17.15
C LEU A 37 23.28 17.24 -17.81
N ILE A 38 22.99 16.81 -19.03
CA ILE A 38 21.86 17.31 -19.81
C ILE A 38 20.92 16.16 -20.12
N PHE A 39 19.65 16.29 -19.72
CA PHE A 39 18.59 15.27 -19.92
C PHE A 39 19.01 13.86 -19.49
N ASN A 40 19.68 13.74 -18.34
CA ASN A 40 20.10 12.46 -17.80
C ASN A 40 18.90 11.72 -17.19
N THR A 41 18.18 10.97 -18.03
CA THR A 41 17.01 10.15 -17.59
C THR A 41 17.42 9.01 -16.68
N ASP A 42 18.61 8.43 -16.84
CA ASP A 42 19.13 7.37 -15.97
C ASP A 42 19.27 7.86 -14.51
N LEU A 43 19.78 9.09 -14.33
CA LEU A 43 19.83 9.72 -13.01
C LEU A 43 18.43 10.00 -12.45
N VAL A 44 17.53 10.56 -13.25
CA VAL A 44 16.17 10.89 -12.82
C VAL A 44 15.43 9.62 -12.40
N GLU A 45 15.44 8.58 -13.21
CA GLU A 45 14.80 7.29 -12.93
C GLU A 45 15.38 6.62 -11.67
N THR A 46 16.69 6.74 -11.45
CA THR A 46 17.34 6.23 -10.24
C THR A 46 16.86 6.96 -8.99
N LEU A 47 16.72 8.29 -9.04
CA LEU A 47 16.19 9.09 -7.93
C LEU A 47 14.69 8.81 -7.68
N GLU A 48 13.92 8.68 -8.73
CA GLU A 48 12.50 8.30 -8.64
C GLU A 48 12.33 6.90 -8.05
N PHE A 49 13.25 5.97 -8.35
CA PHE A 49 13.18 4.61 -7.85
C PHE A 49 13.29 4.56 -6.31
N ASP A 50 14.14 5.37 -5.67
CA ASP A 50 14.20 5.45 -4.20
C ASP A 50 12.84 5.87 -3.60
N ASN A 51 12.17 6.83 -4.20
CA ASN A 51 10.83 7.24 -3.79
C ASN A 51 9.78 6.14 -4.02
N LEU A 52 9.81 5.51 -5.19
CA LEU A 52 8.86 4.46 -5.57
C LEU A 52 8.98 3.22 -4.68
N ILE A 53 10.18 2.79 -4.34
CA ILE A 53 10.38 1.60 -3.50
C ILE A 53 9.84 1.82 -2.08
N ARG A 54 9.99 3.02 -1.52
CA ARG A 54 9.43 3.37 -0.19
C ARG A 54 7.91 3.34 -0.20
N GLN A 55 7.28 3.88 -1.25
CA GLN A 55 5.83 3.81 -1.43
C GLN A 55 5.35 2.36 -1.62
N ALA A 56 6.13 1.55 -2.33
CA ALA A 56 5.82 0.14 -2.53
C ALA A 56 5.88 -0.66 -1.22
N VAL A 57 6.88 -0.40 -0.35
CA VAL A 57 6.99 -1.01 0.99
C VAL A 57 5.75 -0.71 1.83
N VAL A 58 5.37 0.57 1.94
CA VAL A 58 4.19 1.01 2.70
C VAL A 58 2.91 0.38 2.15
N THR A 59 2.77 0.35 0.83
CA THR A 59 1.57 -0.17 0.17
C THR A 59 1.41 -1.67 0.38
N VAL A 60 2.47 -2.45 0.18
CA VAL A 60 2.40 -3.90 0.29
C VAL A 60 2.25 -4.36 1.73
N ASP A 61 2.95 -3.73 2.68
CA ASP A 61 2.82 -4.03 4.10
C ASP A 61 1.40 -3.69 4.61
N SER A 62 0.84 -2.55 4.20
CA SER A 62 -0.54 -2.16 4.54
C SER A 62 -1.55 -3.14 3.96
N ALA A 63 -1.39 -3.54 2.71
CA ALA A 63 -2.27 -4.51 2.06
C ALA A 63 -2.17 -5.90 2.68
N TYR A 64 -0.98 -6.34 3.07
CA TYR A 64 -0.76 -7.62 3.72
C TYR A 64 -1.43 -7.70 5.10
N ASN A 65 -1.35 -6.61 5.86
CA ASN A 65 -1.91 -6.56 7.22
C ASN A 65 -3.45 -6.43 7.23
N ARG A 66 -4.07 -5.87 6.19
CA ARG A 66 -5.53 -5.70 6.13
C ARG A 66 -6.21 -6.96 5.59
N LYS A 67 -6.82 -7.74 6.49
CA LYS A 67 -7.46 -9.05 6.19
C LYS A 67 -8.96 -8.89 5.95
N GLU A 68 -9.32 -8.06 5.00
CA GLU A 68 -10.69 -7.83 4.52
C GLU A 68 -10.67 -7.39 3.06
N SER A 69 -11.85 -7.28 2.45
CA SER A 69 -12.04 -6.60 1.16
C SER A 69 -12.86 -5.33 1.37
N ARG A 70 -12.28 -4.16 1.01
CA ARG A 70 -12.91 -2.85 1.17
C ARG A 70 -12.47 -1.89 0.08
N GLY A 71 -13.43 -1.34 -0.66
CA GLY A 71 -13.15 -0.45 -1.78
C GLY A 71 -12.26 -1.14 -2.82
N ALA A 72 -11.16 -0.51 -3.21
CA ALA A 72 -10.21 -1.08 -4.17
C ALA A 72 -9.31 -2.18 -3.58
N HIS A 73 -9.31 -2.38 -2.25
CA HIS A 73 -8.58 -3.47 -1.61
C HIS A 73 -9.41 -4.75 -1.66
N ALA A 74 -9.13 -5.62 -2.62
CA ALA A 74 -9.81 -6.90 -2.80
C ALA A 74 -8.90 -8.07 -2.43
N ARG A 75 -9.34 -8.89 -1.48
CA ARG A 75 -8.68 -10.10 -1.00
C ARG A 75 -9.51 -11.32 -1.38
N GLU A 76 -8.95 -12.23 -2.17
CA GLU A 76 -9.65 -13.48 -2.55
C GLU A 76 -9.88 -14.41 -1.33
N ASP A 77 -8.96 -14.37 -0.39
CA ASP A 77 -9.01 -15.14 0.86
C ASP A 77 -9.86 -14.48 1.97
N TYR A 78 -10.15 -13.18 1.85
CA TYR A 78 -11.03 -12.41 2.72
C TYR A 78 -12.00 -11.57 1.89
N PRO A 79 -12.98 -12.18 1.19
CA PRO A 79 -13.80 -11.47 0.22
C PRO A 79 -14.80 -10.49 0.83
N LYS A 80 -15.08 -10.62 2.14
CA LYS A 80 -16.03 -9.76 2.85
C LYS A 80 -15.34 -8.61 3.57
N ARG A 81 -16.08 -7.50 3.71
CA ARG A 81 -15.73 -6.37 4.55
C ARG A 81 -15.88 -6.76 6.04
N ASP A 82 -14.96 -6.33 6.87
CA ASP A 82 -14.99 -6.54 8.32
C ASP A 82 -15.08 -5.18 9.03
N ASP A 83 -16.31 -4.76 9.34
CA ASP A 83 -16.57 -3.47 9.97
C ASP A 83 -16.31 -3.48 11.49
N GLU A 84 -16.11 -4.63 12.10
CA GLU A 84 -15.76 -4.72 13.51
C GLU A 84 -14.27 -4.44 13.74
N LYS A 85 -13.41 -5.07 12.94
CA LYS A 85 -11.95 -4.99 13.09
C LYS A 85 -11.29 -3.91 12.25
N PHE A 86 -11.81 -3.68 11.04
CA PHE A 86 -11.14 -2.87 10.03
C PHE A 86 -11.90 -1.60 9.61
N MET A 87 -12.97 -1.19 10.33
CA MET A 87 -13.56 0.14 10.16
C MET A 87 -12.64 1.21 10.75
N GLN A 88 -11.37 1.19 10.31
CA GLN A 88 -10.31 2.06 10.79
C GLN A 88 -9.40 2.47 9.63
N HIS A 89 -8.77 3.63 9.74
CA HIS A 89 -7.67 4.01 8.86
C HIS A 89 -6.44 3.18 9.20
N THR A 90 -5.80 2.60 8.18
CA THR A 90 -4.47 2.02 8.32
C THR A 90 -3.44 3.14 8.22
N LEU A 91 -2.61 3.29 9.24
CA LEU A 91 -1.50 4.22 9.26
C LEU A 91 -0.20 3.42 9.14
N ALA A 92 0.68 3.85 8.24
CA ALA A 92 1.95 3.19 8.00
C ALA A 92 3.09 4.21 8.04
N TRP A 93 4.14 3.89 8.79
CA TRP A 93 5.39 4.65 8.83
C TRP A 93 6.49 3.78 8.24
N CYS A 94 7.09 4.27 7.16
CA CYS A 94 8.22 3.59 6.53
C CYS A 94 9.47 3.70 7.41
N ASP A 95 10.02 2.55 7.77
CA ASP A 95 11.30 2.43 8.45
C ASP A 95 12.21 1.52 7.62
N GLY A 96 12.83 2.14 6.62
CA GLY A 96 13.62 1.41 5.62
C GLY A 96 12.76 0.40 4.87
N LYS A 97 13.14 -0.88 4.89
CA LYS A 97 12.48 -1.98 4.17
C LYS A 97 11.23 -2.54 4.88
N LYS A 98 10.78 -1.93 5.95
CA LYS A 98 9.59 -2.34 6.71
C LYS A 98 8.71 -1.15 7.02
N SER A 99 7.44 -1.41 7.29
CA SER A 99 6.52 -0.39 7.76
C SER A 99 6.01 -0.75 9.15
N LYS A 100 5.97 0.25 10.03
CA LYS A 100 5.24 0.15 11.29
C LYS A 100 3.77 0.46 11.00
N ILE A 101 2.90 -0.50 11.24
CA ILE A 101 1.46 -0.36 11.02
C ILE A 101 0.76 -0.03 12.34
N SER A 102 -0.17 0.91 12.30
CA SER A 102 -1.14 1.19 13.35
C SER A 102 -2.50 1.54 12.75
N TYR A 103 -3.50 1.73 13.60
CA TYR A 103 -4.85 2.03 13.18
C TYR A 103 -5.38 3.26 13.91
N ARG A 104 -6.27 3.99 13.24
CA ARG A 104 -7.00 5.13 13.79
C ARG A 104 -8.46 5.00 13.40
N ASP A 105 -9.35 5.26 14.36
CA ASP A 105 -10.78 5.17 14.15
C ASP A 105 -11.28 6.15 13.07
N VAL A 106 -12.29 5.70 12.35
CA VAL A 106 -13.01 6.52 11.35
C VAL A 106 -14.16 7.26 12.06
N HIS A 107 -14.35 8.53 11.75
CA HIS A 107 -15.58 9.24 12.12
C HIS A 107 -16.77 8.61 11.40
N LYS A 108 -17.72 8.07 12.15
CA LYS A 108 -18.86 7.31 11.62
C LYS A 108 -20.14 8.15 11.50
N SER A 109 -20.12 9.39 11.91
CA SER A 109 -21.27 10.29 11.86
C SER A 109 -20.90 11.63 11.24
N THR A 110 -21.90 12.36 10.80
CA THR A 110 -21.75 13.75 10.39
C THR A 110 -21.42 14.64 11.60
N LEU A 111 -20.68 15.74 11.38
CA LEU A 111 -20.33 16.69 12.44
C LEU A 111 -21.52 17.54 12.87
N THR A 112 -22.47 17.76 11.97
CA THR A 112 -23.69 18.56 12.20
C THR A 112 -24.91 17.80 11.66
N ASN A 113 -26.10 18.22 12.08
CA ASN A 113 -27.37 17.67 11.58
C ASN A 113 -27.79 18.26 10.22
N GLU A 114 -27.03 19.17 9.66
CA GLU A 114 -27.31 19.82 8.37
C GLU A 114 -27.02 18.90 7.19
N VAL A 115 -26.21 17.87 7.40
CA VAL A 115 -25.81 16.90 6.37
C VAL A 115 -26.39 15.53 6.70
N GLN A 116 -27.03 14.91 5.73
CA GLN A 116 -27.56 13.56 5.87
C GLN A 116 -26.43 12.56 6.10
N TYR A 117 -26.58 11.69 7.10
CA TYR A 117 -25.68 10.57 7.31
C TYR A 117 -25.95 9.45 6.31
N PHE A 118 -24.90 8.97 5.66
CA PHE A 118 -24.92 7.81 4.78
C PHE A 118 -24.20 6.64 5.45
N PRO A 119 -24.90 5.57 5.86
CA PRO A 119 -24.27 4.42 6.47
C PRO A 119 -23.37 3.69 5.47
N PRO A 120 -22.34 2.98 5.96
CA PRO A 120 -21.51 2.13 5.13
C PRO A 120 -22.35 1.11 4.37
N GLN A 121 -22.17 1.03 3.05
CA GLN A 121 -22.86 0.08 2.18
C GLN A 121 -21.87 -0.81 1.45
N GLU A 122 -22.30 -2.02 1.11
CA GLU A 122 -21.51 -2.89 0.26
C GLU A 122 -21.45 -2.30 -1.15
N ARG A 123 -20.27 -2.32 -1.75
CA ARG A 123 -20.09 -1.84 -3.12
C ARG A 123 -20.61 -2.89 -4.09
N VAL A 124 -21.63 -2.52 -4.85
CA VAL A 124 -22.17 -3.32 -5.96
C VAL A 124 -21.60 -2.76 -7.26
N TYR A 125 -21.05 -3.63 -8.12
CA TYR A 125 -20.55 -3.27 -9.44
C TYR A 125 -21.58 -3.66 -10.51
#